data_a55e768834af0dbeb74b43b79510d25d
#
_entry.id   a55e768834af0dbeb74b43b79510d25d
#
_cell.length_a   1.000
_cell.length_b   1.000
_cell.length_c   1.000
_cell.angle_alpha   90.00
_cell.angle_beta   90.00
_cell.angle_gamma   90.00
#
_symmetry.space_group_name_H-M   'P 1'
#
loop_
_entity.id
_entity.type
_entity.pdbx_description
1 polymer ?
#
loop_
_entity_poly.entity_id
_entity_poly.type
_entity_poly.pdbx_seq_one_letter_code
_entity_poly.pdbx_strand_id
1 'polypeptide(L)'
;MLIIKRLFCFQATLFSFLFIFSTSSLSDTNNIQLENNREYFKRSVLVISHEKIFGDTKLGKAIFEKFKNEEEILSVEAEKIEKIFIDEEKELTSIRPNLDSDEFLKLANDFDRRVELERLNQRQKESTIKENLNIWKKKFFNTYMIPIIQDFMKFYEASIVIDIDSKAFRLVIFDSRINITDSVIERMNNLYINIDEITQEIISEC
;
A
#
# COMPACT_ATOMS: atom_id res chain seq x y z
N MET A 1 -63.73 52.71 -13.06
CA MET A 1 -63.43 54.13 -12.77
C MET A 1 -62.01 54.36 -13.31
N LEU A 2 -62.00 54.87 -14.50
CA LEU A 2 -61.58 56.23 -14.91
C LEU A 2 -60.07 56.36 -14.84
N ILE A 3 -59.45 56.38 -16.00
CA ILE A 3 -59.15 57.57 -16.84
C ILE A 3 -57.70 58.01 -16.55
N ILE A 4 -56.81 58.25 -17.44
CA ILE A 4 -56.68 58.97 -18.73
C ILE A 4 -55.17 58.85 -19.09
N LYS A 5 -54.79 58.39 -20.27
CA LYS A 5 -54.33 59.10 -21.44
C LYS A 5 -53.32 60.22 -21.21
N ARG A 6 -52.20 60.11 -21.86
CA ARG A 6 -51.61 60.98 -22.96
C ARG A 6 -50.09 60.64 -23.07
N LEU A 7 -49.61 60.10 -24.14
CA LEU A 7 -49.32 60.73 -25.43
C LEU A 7 -48.56 62.05 -25.30
N PHE A 8 -47.29 62.04 -25.53
CA PHE A 8 -46.65 63.06 -26.32
C PHE A 8 -45.37 62.54 -27.03
N CYS A 9 -45.43 62.73 -28.30
CA CYS A 9 -44.44 62.53 -29.34
C CYS A 9 -43.46 63.72 -29.36
N PHE A 10 -42.30 63.56 -29.92
CA PHE A 10 -41.35 64.54 -30.51
C PHE A 10 -39.97 64.36 -29.83
N GLN A 11 -38.92 64.25 -30.48
CA GLN A 11 -38.37 64.68 -31.75
C GLN A 11 -36.93 64.18 -31.88
N ALA A 12 -36.58 63.78 -33.02
CA ALA A 12 -35.23 63.34 -33.40
C ALA A 12 -34.20 64.49 -33.26
N THR A 13 -33.11 64.23 -32.65
CA THR A 13 -31.84 64.91 -32.99
C THR A 13 -30.73 63.93 -33.15
N LEU A 14 -30.29 63.85 -34.36
CA LEU A 14 -29.10 63.18 -34.84
C LEU A 14 -27.88 63.80 -34.14
N PHE A 15 -27.22 63.03 -33.28
CA PHE A 15 -25.83 63.39 -32.87
C PHE A 15 -24.97 62.16 -33.13
N SER A 16 -24.31 62.26 -34.31
CA SER A 16 -23.27 61.36 -34.71
C SER A 16 -22.06 61.63 -33.80
N PHE A 17 -21.90 60.79 -32.78
CA PHE A 17 -20.65 60.74 -32.03
C PHE A 17 -19.92 59.48 -32.46
N LEU A 18 -18.94 59.67 -33.33
CA LEU A 18 -17.96 58.66 -33.64
C LEU A 18 -17.15 58.37 -32.36
N PHE A 19 -17.58 57.42 -31.59
CA PHE A 19 -16.75 56.82 -30.55
C PHE A 19 -15.87 55.78 -31.23
N ILE A 20 -14.64 56.18 -31.48
CA ILE A 20 -13.56 55.24 -31.79
C ILE A 20 -13.32 54.41 -30.51
N PHE A 21 -13.99 53.24 -30.43
CA PHE A 21 -13.62 52.25 -29.46
C PHE A 21 -12.28 51.69 -29.88
N SER A 22 -11.22 52.22 -29.30
CA SER A 22 -9.97 51.44 -29.15
C SER A 22 -10.33 50.24 -28.26
N THR A 23 -10.56 49.12 -28.86
CA THR A 23 -10.55 47.83 -28.18
C THR A 23 -9.09 47.57 -27.77
N SER A 24 -8.73 48.09 -26.59
CA SER A 24 -7.58 47.54 -25.88
C SER A 24 -7.95 46.10 -25.54
N SER A 25 -7.29 45.18 -26.20
CA SER A 25 -7.25 43.78 -25.89
C SER A 25 -6.69 43.58 -24.47
N LEU A 26 -7.55 43.67 -23.48
CA LEU A 26 -7.31 43.29 -22.11
C LEU A 26 -8.08 41.99 -21.88
N SER A 27 -7.60 40.88 -22.42
CA SER A 27 -8.18 39.61 -22.04
C SER A 27 -7.34 38.34 -22.32
N ASP A 28 -6.03 38.43 -22.34
CA ASP A 28 -5.30 37.16 -22.52
C ASP A 28 -4.49 36.69 -21.31
N THR A 29 -4.21 37.57 -20.34
CA THR A 29 -3.43 37.17 -19.17
C THR A 29 -4.22 36.31 -18.17
N ASN A 30 -5.55 36.51 -18.06
CA ASN A 30 -6.35 35.70 -17.12
C ASN A 30 -6.70 34.32 -17.68
N ASN A 31 -6.85 34.19 -19.00
CA ASN A 31 -7.07 32.88 -19.64
C ASN A 31 -5.81 32.02 -19.63
N ILE A 32 -4.62 32.61 -19.82
CA ILE A 32 -3.35 31.92 -19.74
C ILE A 32 -3.09 31.40 -18.30
N GLN A 33 -3.45 32.16 -17.28
CA GLN A 33 -3.33 31.71 -15.89
C GLN A 33 -4.34 30.60 -15.53
N LEU A 34 -5.56 30.64 -16.09
CA LEU A 34 -6.57 29.60 -15.88
C LEU A 34 -6.25 28.31 -16.65
N GLU A 35 -5.71 28.42 -17.86
CA GLU A 35 -5.22 27.27 -18.62
C GLU A 35 -3.98 26.64 -17.95
N ASN A 36 -3.03 27.44 -17.51
CA ASN A 36 -1.87 26.94 -16.75
C ASN A 36 -2.29 26.26 -15.43
N ASN A 37 -3.31 26.77 -14.74
CA ASN A 37 -3.82 26.13 -13.54
C ASN A 37 -4.61 24.85 -13.86
N ARG A 38 -5.33 24.77 -14.98
CA ARG A 38 -5.98 23.53 -15.42
C ARG A 38 -5.00 22.48 -15.86
N GLU A 39 -3.95 22.86 -16.60
CA GLU A 39 -2.87 21.96 -17.01
C GLU A 39 -2.10 21.42 -15.81
N TYR A 40 -2.00 22.20 -14.72
CA TYR A 40 -1.37 21.79 -13.47
C TYR A 40 -2.16 20.72 -12.71
N PHE A 41 -3.49 20.65 -12.88
CA PHE A 41 -4.34 19.65 -12.27
C PHE A 41 -4.54 18.40 -13.12
N LYS A 42 -4.30 18.48 -14.43
CA LYS A 42 -4.45 17.35 -15.35
C LYS A 42 -3.14 16.60 -15.48
N ARG A 43 -3.02 15.52 -14.71
CA ARG A 43 -1.84 14.65 -14.75
C ARG A 43 -2.21 13.34 -15.43
N SER A 44 -1.85 13.19 -16.70
CA SER A 44 -2.17 11.96 -17.46
C SER A 44 -1.52 10.71 -16.86
N VAL A 45 -0.43 10.87 -16.13
CA VAL A 45 0.33 9.79 -15.48
C VAL A 45 0.58 10.14 -14.03
N LEU A 46 0.37 9.19 -13.14
CA LEU A 46 0.75 9.26 -11.73
C LEU A 46 1.81 8.20 -11.43
N VAL A 47 2.58 8.44 -10.39
CA VAL A 47 3.64 7.52 -9.94
C VAL A 47 3.42 7.20 -8.47
N ILE A 48 3.65 5.93 -8.11
CA ILE A 48 3.62 5.44 -6.74
C ILE A 48 4.82 4.53 -6.45
N SER A 49 5.14 4.38 -5.17
CA SER A 49 5.95 3.29 -4.62
C SER A 49 5.07 2.45 -3.72
N HIS A 50 4.71 1.25 -4.17
CA HIS A 50 3.86 0.36 -3.37
C HIS A 50 4.59 -0.16 -2.14
N GLU A 51 5.91 -0.39 -2.21
CA GLU A 51 6.71 -0.81 -1.06
C GLU A 51 6.74 0.27 0.02
N LYS A 52 6.91 1.55 -0.37
CA LYS A 52 6.86 2.66 0.56
C LYS A 52 5.46 2.83 1.17
N ILE A 53 4.39 2.68 0.35
CA ILE A 53 3.01 2.75 0.86
C ILE A 53 2.78 1.65 1.89
N PHE A 54 3.18 0.41 1.61
CA PHE A 54 3.05 -0.69 2.57
C PHE A 54 3.89 -0.44 3.83
N GLY A 55 5.16 -0.05 3.67
CA GLY A 55 6.10 0.14 4.79
C GLY A 55 5.77 1.32 5.71
N ASP A 56 5.16 2.40 5.18
CA ASP A 56 4.95 3.64 5.91
C ASP A 56 3.52 3.83 6.44
N THR A 57 2.53 3.11 5.88
CA THR A 57 1.16 3.17 6.42
C THR A 57 1.07 2.44 7.76
N LYS A 58 0.17 2.93 8.63
CA LYS A 58 -0.12 2.27 9.92
C LYS A 58 -0.61 0.84 9.72
N LEU A 59 -1.49 0.60 8.74
CA LEU A 59 -2.03 -0.72 8.43
C LEU A 59 -0.93 -1.67 7.94
N GLY A 60 -0.08 -1.21 7.00
CA GLY A 60 1.01 -2.04 6.50
C GLY A 60 2.02 -2.42 7.59
N LYS A 61 2.35 -1.45 8.47
CA LYS A 61 3.18 -1.71 9.66
C LYS A 61 2.55 -2.74 10.60
N ALA A 62 1.26 -2.62 10.88
CA ALA A 62 0.56 -3.56 11.75
C ALA A 62 0.57 -5.00 11.17
N ILE A 63 0.34 -5.13 9.85
CA ILE A 63 0.45 -6.42 9.16
C ILE A 63 1.87 -6.98 9.30
N PHE A 64 2.88 -6.16 8.99
CA PHE A 64 4.27 -6.59 9.04
C PHE A 64 4.71 -7.03 10.45
N GLU A 65 4.41 -6.23 11.48
CA GLU A 65 4.78 -6.54 12.86
C GLU A 65 4.10 -7.81 13.38
N LYS A 66 2.84 -8.07 12.98
CA LYS A 66 2.18 -9.33 13.33
C LYS A 66 2.99 -10.55 12.84
N PHE A 67 3.32 -10.61 11.57
CA PHE A 67 4.02 -11.77 11.00
C PHE A 67 5.48 -11.86 11.48
N LYS A 68 6.13 -10.72 11.73
CA LYS A 68 7.44 -10.67 12.36
C LYS A 68 7.42 -11.28 13.77
N ASN A 69 6.40 -10.99 14.56
CA ASN A 69 6.23 -11.57 15.88
C ASN A 69 6.00 -13.09 15.80
N GLU A 70 5.26 -13.59 14.80
CA GLU A 70 5.08 -15.03 14.59
C GLU A 70 6.39 -15.73 14.20
N GLU A 71 7.21 -15.12 13.36
CA GLU A 71 8.57 -15.62 13.02
C GLU A 71 9.47 -15.65 14.25
N GLU A 72 9.41 -14.65 15.11
CA GLU A 72 10.19 -14.57 16.35
C GLU A 72 9.76 -15.66 17.35
N ILE A 73 8.45 -15.88 17.51
CA ILE A 73 7.91 -16.97 18.35
C ILE A 73 8.39 -18.34 17.82
N LEU A 74 8.32 -18.56 16.50
CA LEU A 74 8.77 -19.79 15.87
C LEU A 74 10.27 -20.02 16.07
N SER A 75 11.09 -18.96 15.96
CA SER A 75 12.52 -19.03 16.22
C SER A 75 12.84 -19.46 17.65
N VAL A 76 12.16 -18.85 18.63
CA VAL A 76 12.33 -19.21 20.05
C VAL A 76 11.88 -20.66 20.33
N GLU A 77 10.80 -21.13 19.66
CA GLU A 77 10.37 -22.53 19.75
C GLU A 77 11.45 -23.47 19.18
N ALA A 78 12.00 -23.15 18.01
CA ALA A 78 13.04 -23.93 17.36
C ALA A 78 14.31 -24.04 18.23
N GLU A 79 14.77 -22.94 18.83
CA GLU A 79 15.92 -22.95 19.75
C GLU A 79 15.72 -23.86 20.97
N LYS A 80 14.51 -23.86 21.54
CA LYS A 80 14.17 -24.75 22.67
C LYS A 80 14.21 -26.22 22.26
N ILE A 81 13.65 -26.55 21.11
CA ILE A 81 13.60 -27.92 20.58
C ILE A 81 15.02 -28.39 20.23
N GLU A 82 15.81 -27.54 19.59
CA GLU A 82 17.24 -27.84 19.29
C GLU A 82 18.01 -28.17 20.56
N LYS A 83 17.83 -27.41 21.62
CA LYS A 83 18.48 -27.67 22.91
C LYS A 83 18.09 -29.02 23.48
N ILE A 84 16.81 -29.42 23.39
CA ILE A 84 16.33 -30.73 23.85
C ILE A 84 17.06 -31.86 23.06
N PHE A 85 17.16 -31.74 21.75
CA PHE A 85 17.84 -32.73 20.92
C PHE A 85 19.35 -32.79 21.20
N ILE A 86 20.01 -31.65 21.43
CA ILE A 86 21.42 -31.61 21.81
C ILE A 86 21.66 -32.34 23.14
N ASP A 87 20.78 -32.16 24.11
CA ASP A 87 20.93 -32.82 25.41
C ASP A 87 20.64 -34.32 25.31
N GLU A 88 19.65 -34.74 24.51
CA GLU A 88 19.35 -36.15 24.22
C GLU A 88 20.49 -36.84 23.45
N GLU A 89 21.12 -36.17 22.46
CA GLU A 89 22.30 -36.70 21.74
C GLU A 89 23.46 -36.98 22.68
N LYS A 90 23.69 -36.06 23.64
CA LYS A 90 24.74 -36.27 24.68
C LYS A 90 24.42 -37.48 25.55
N GLU A 91 23.13 -37.64 25.94
CA GLU A 91 22.68 -38.77 26.72
C GLU A 91 22.89 -40.08 25.95
N LEU A 92 22.42 -40.17 24.70
CA LEU A 92 22.63 -41.32 23.81
C LEU A 92 24.11 -41.68 23.66
N THR A 93 24.96 -40.66 23.51
CA THR A 93 26.40 -40.85 23.42
C THR A 93 26.99 -41.40 24.69
N SER A 94 26.52 -40.97 25.86
CA SER A 94 26.97 -41.42 27.18
C SER A 94 26.62 -42.88 27.50
N ILE A 95 25.45 -43.37 27.05
CA ILE A 95 24.98 -44.73 27.30
C ILE A 95 25.50 -45.75 26.28
N ARG A 96 26.02 -45.29 25.13
CA ARG A 96 26.55 -46.15 24.05
C ARG A 96 27.48 -47.26 24.49
N PRO A 97 28.46 -47.04 25.41
CA PRO A 97 29.36 -48.10 25.84
C PRO A 97 28.67 -49.24 26.62
N ASN A 98 27.50 -48.98 27.13
CA ASN A 98 26.73 -49.89 27.99
C ASN A 98 25.63 -50.67 27.26
N LEU A 99 25.41 -50.37 25.95
CA LEU A 99 24.34 -50.97 25.14
C LEU A 99 24.94 -51.96 24.12
N ASP A 100 24.12 -52.96 23.78
CA ASP A 100 24.38 -53.81 22.62
C ASP A 100 24.29 -52.98 21.32
N SER A 101 25.01 -53.36 20.28
CA SER A 101 25.05 -52.66 19.02
C SER A 101 23.68 -52.48 18.36
N ASP A 102 22.82 -53.51 18.42
CA ASP A 102 21.52 -53.47 17.79
C ASP A 102 20.53 -52.60 18.59
N GLU A 103 20.64 -52.59 19.93
CA GLU A 103 19.83 -51.70 20.79
C GLU A 103 20.20 -50.26 20.59
N PHE A 104 21.51 -49.93 20.55
CA PHE A 104 21.97 -48.58 20.28
C PHE A 104 21.52 -48.09 18.89
N LEU A 105 21.63 -48.94 17.86
CA LEU A 105 21.19 -48.59 16.51
C LEU A 105 19.70 -48.24 16.43
N LYS A 106 18.83 -48.97 17.18
CA LYS A 106 17.41 -48.65 17.25
C LYS A 106 17.17 -47.28 17.87
N LEU A 107 17.84 -46.95 18.96
CA LEU A 107 17.70 -45.66 19.63
C LEU A 107 18.19 -44.52 18.76
N ALA A 108 19.36 -44.69 18.12
CA ALA A 108 19.93 -43.70 17.20
C ALA A 108 18.99 -43.42 15.99
N ASN A 109 18.48 -44.49 15.36
CA ASN A 109 17.55 -44.35 14.24
C ASN A 109 16.23 -43.66 14.65
N ASP A 110 15.72 -43.90 15.84
CA ASP A 110 14.52 -43.24 16.34
C ASP A 110 14.80 -41.74 16.62
N PHE A 111 15.96 -41.44 17.21
CA PHE A 111 16.42 -40.07 17.41
C PHE A 111 16.53 -39.32 16.09
N ASP A 112 17.24 -39.86 15.12
CA ASP A 112 17.43 -39.25 13.81
C ASP A 112 16.10 -38.97 13.11
N ARG A 113 15.18 -39.94 13.17
CA ARG A 113 13.83 -39.79 12.61
C ARG A 113 13.05 -38.64 13.27
N ARG A 114 13.13 -38.49 14.59
CA ARG A 114 12.45 -37.40 15.32
C ARG A 114 13.05 -36.04 14.97
N VAL A 115 14.38 -35.94 14.89
CA VAL A 115 15.07 -34.72 14.46
C VAL A 115 14.67 -34.32 13.04
N GLU A 116 14.58 -35.28 12.12
CA GLU A 116 14.17 -35.02 10.73
C GLU A 116 12.71 -34.54 10.66
N LEU A 117 11.79 -35.21 11.37
CA LEU A 117 10.38 -34.80 11.41
C LEU A 117 10.22 -33.39 11.97
N GLU A 118 10.95 -33.05 13.02
CA GLU A 118 10.87 -31.72 13.61
C GLU A 118 11.42 -30.63 12.67
N ARG A 119 12.53 -30.89 11.97
CA ARG A 119 13.05 -30.00 10.94
C ARG A 119 12.07 -29.77 9.79
N LEU A 120 11.31 -30.79 9.41
CA LEU A 120 10.24 -30.67 8.41
C LEU A 120 9.09 -29.80 8.94
N ASN A 121 8.66 -30.04 10.18
CA ASN A 121 7.61 -29.30 10.86
C ASN A 121 7.96 -27.79 10.95
N GLN A 122 9.16 -27.46 11.38
CA GLN A 122 9.65 -26.08 11.46
C GLN A 122 9.65 -25.39 10.08
N ARG A 123 10.15 -26.05 9.04
CA ARG A 123 10.12 -25.52 7.67
C ARG A 123 8.71 -25.28 7.15
N GLN A 124 7.76 -26.16 7.50
CA GLN A 124 6.38 -26.02 7.10
C GLN A 124 5.74 -24.82 7.80
N LYS A 125 5.93 -24.67 9.12
CA LYS A 125 5.45 -23.50 9.89
C LYS A 125 5.99 -22.19 9.30
N GLU A 126 7.30 -22.13 9.02
CA GLU A 126 7.94 -20.95 8.40
C GLU A 126 7.35 -20.63 7.02
N SER A 127 7.13 -21.67 6.19
CA SER A 127 6.49 -21.49 4.88
C SER A 127 5.08 -20.95 4.99
N THR A 128 4.30 -21.43 5.97
CA THR A 128 2.93 -20.98 6.22
C THR A 128 2.90 -19.50 6.65
N ILE A 129 3.79 -19.08 7.54
CA ILE A 129 3.90 -17.67 7.96
C ILE A 129 4.19 -16.77 6.74
N LYS A 130 5.14 -17.17 5.89
CA LYS A 130 5.49 -16.41 4.66
C LYS A 130 4.34 -16.36 3.66
N GLU A 131 3.61 -17.44 3.50
CA GLU A 131 2.45 -17.51 2.61
C GLU A 131 1.33 -16.59 3.12
N ASN A 132 1.01 -16.64 4.40
CA ASN A 132 0.01 -15.79 5.04
C ASN A 132 0.38 -14.30 4.89
N LEU A 133 1.65 -13.93 5.12
CA LEU A 133 2.10 -12.56 4.88
C LEU A 133 1.87 -12.13 3.43
N ASN A 134 2.12 -13.00 2.45
CA ASN A 134 1.88 -12.70 1.03
C ASN A 134 0.38 -12.55 0.71
N ILE A 135 -0.48 -13.35 1.33
CA ILE A 135 -1.94 -13.22 1.20
C ILE A 135 -2.38 -11.86 1.75
N TRP A 136 -1.90 -11.47 2.93
CA TRP A 136 -2.24 -10.19 3.54
C TRP A 136 -1.66 -8.99 2.79
N LYS A 137 -0.47 -9.09 2.21
CA LYS A 137 0.05 -8.08 1.29
C LYS A 137 -0.86 -7.90 0.07
N LYS A 138 -1.32 -9.00 -0.54
CA LYS A 138 -2.29 -8.92 -1.66
C LYS A 138 -3.60 -8.28 -1.24
N LYS A 139 -4.14 -8.62 -0.05
CA LYS A 139 -5.36 -8.02 0.50
C LYS A 139 -5.15 -6.52 0.75
N PHE A 140 -4.01 -6.12 1.34
CA PHE A 140 -3.63 -4.73 1.52
C PHE A 140 -3.67 -3.96 0.19
N PHE A 141 -3.04 -4.47 -0.85
CA PHE A 141 -3.01 -3.80 -2.14
C PHE A 141 -4.40 -3.71 -2.78
N ASN A 142 -5.12 -4.83 -2.87
CA ASN A 142 -6.36 -4.89 -3.63
C ASN A 142 -7.53 -4.22 -2.90
N THR A 143 -7.63 -4.40 -1.59
CA THR A 143 -8.79 -3.95 -0.82
C THR A 143 -8.62 -2.55 -0.25
N TYR A 144 -7.39 -2.20 0.17
CA TYR A 144 -7.17 -0.94 0.88
C TYR A 144 -6.47 0.12 0.04
N MET A 145 -5.45 -0.24 -0.75
CA MET A 145 -4.64 0.73 -1.49
C MET A 145 -5.26 1.11 -2.84
N ILE A 146 -5.66 0.14 -3.66
CA ILE A 146 -6.15 0.38 -5.03
C ILE A 146 -7.34 1.34 -5.07
N PRO A 147 -8.37 1.23 -4.21
CA PRO A 147 -9.49 2.18 -4.23
C PRO A 147 -9.05 3.63 -4.01
N ILE A 148 -8.09 3.86 -3.12
CA ILE A 148 -7.53 5.20 -2.86
C ILE A 148 -6.78 5.72 -4.08
N ILE A 149 -5.97 4.87 -4.74
CA ILE A 149 -5.29 5.25 -5.98
C ILE A 149 -6.30 5.61 -7.07
N GLN A 150 -7.38 4.85 -7.20
CA GLN A 150 -8.45 5.16 -8.18
C GLN A 150 -9.12 6.51 -7.89
N ASP A 151 -9.29 6.90 -6.64
CA ASP A 151 -9.81 8.21 -6.28
C ASP A 151 -8.83 9.33 -6.66
N PHE A 152 -7.53 9.14 -6.46
CA PHE A 152 -6.51 10.07 -6.97
C PHE A 152 -6.47 10.12 -8.49
N MET A 153 -6.66 8.99 -9.18
CA MET A 153 -6.76 8.98 -10.65
C MET A 153 -7.92 9.84 -11.14
N LYS A 154 -9.10 9.73 -10.50
CA LYS A 154 -10.26 10.57 -10.83
C LYS A 154 -9.98 12.04 -10.54
N PHE A 155 -9.39 12.35 -9.37
CA PHE A 155 -9.11 13.71 -8.96
C PHE A 155 -8.12 14.43 -9.92
N TYR A 156 -7.08 13.74 -10.37
CA TYR A 156 -6.08 14.29 -11.29
C TYR A 156 -6.40 14.07 -12.77
N GLU A 157 -7.52 13.45 -13.10
CA GLU A 157 -7.88 13.00 -14.46
C GLU A 157 -6.79 12.13 -15.09
N ALA A 158 -6.11 11.31 -14.27
CA ALA A 158 -5.03 10.46 -14.71
C ALA A 158 -5.54 9.20 -15.40
N SER A 159 -4.86 8.80 -16.46
CA SER A 159 -5.16 7.60 -17.25
C SER A 159 -4.32 6.39 -16.83
N ILE A 160 -3.15 6.61 -16.23
CA ILE A 160 -2.17 5.58 -15.89
C ILE A 160 -1.55 5.87 -14.54
N VAL A 161 -1.31 4.81 -13.76
CA VAL A 161 -0.45 4.83 -12.57
C VAL A 161 0.74 3.90 -12.82
N ILE A 162 1.94 4.40 -12.60
CA ILE A 162 3.19 3.65 -12.69
C ILE A 162 3.69 3.37 -11.28
N ASP A 163 3.91 2.09 -11.01
CA ASP A 163 4.54 1.66 -9.77
C ASP A 163 6.05 1.50 -10.01
N ILE A 164 6.85 2.30 -9.31
CA ILE A 164 8.31 2.33 -9.48
C ILE A 164 9.01 1.11 -8.88
N ASP A 165 8.36 0.38 -7.99
CA ASP A 165 8.91 -0.84 -7.39
C ASP A 165 8.65 -2.08 -8.27
N SER A 166 7.91 -1.90 -9.36
CA SER A 166 7.65 -2.99 -10.30
C SER A 166 8.94 -3.47 -10.96
N LYS A 167 9.16 -4.77 -10.92
CA LYS A 167 10.29 -5.43 -11.61
C LYS A 167 10.26 -5.29 -13.14
N ALA A 168 9.16 -4.78 -13.69
CA ALA A 168 9.02 -4.51 -15.13
C ALA A 168 9.88 -3.32 -15.58
N PHE A 169 10.25 -2.42 -14.66
CA PHE A 169 11.04 -1.24 -14.96
C PHE A 169 12.43 -1.34 -14.32
N ARG A 170 13.49 -1.14 -15.15
CA ARG A 170 14.87 -1.07 -14.64
C ARG A 170 15.25 0.31 -14.14
N LEU A 171 14.67 1.34 -14.76
CA LEU A 171 14.88 2.74 -14.43
C LEU A 171 13.62 3.51 -14.76
N VAL A 172 13.11 4.28 -13.81
CA VAL A 172 12.01 5.23 -14.00
C VAL A 172 12.50 6.60 -13.57
N ILE A 173 12.49 7.56 -14.51
CA ILE A 173 12.79 8.96 -14.23
C ILE A 173 11.49 9.73 -14.40
N PHE A 174 11.08 10.47 -13.38
CA PHE A 174 9.82 11.19 -13.38
C PHE A 174 9.94 12.51 -12.59
N ASP A 175 9.05 13.45 -12.88
CA ASP A 175 8.91 14.66 -12.09
C ASP A 175 8.24 14.33 -10.75
N SER A 176 8.83 14.80 -9.64
CA SER A 176 8.30 14.56 -8.30
C SER A 176 6.85 15.01 -8.10
N ARG A 177 6.40 15.97 -8.92
CA ARG A 177 5.02 16.49 -8.89
C ARG A 177 3.96 15.45 -9.27
N ILE A 178 4.32 14.41 -10.03
CA ILE A 178 3.39 13.32 -10.37
C ILE A 178 3.45 12.15 -9.39
N ASN A 179 4.36 12.18 -8.42
CA ASN A 179 4.43 11.17 -7.36
C ASN A 179 3.38 11.44 -6.28
N ILE A 180 2.45 10.51 -6.12
CA ILE A 180 1.37 10.60 -5.15
C ILE A 180 1.56 9.67 -3.94
N THR A 181 2.72 9.02 -3.81
CA THR A 181 3.00 8.02 -2.74
C THR A 181 2.64 8.56 -1.35
N ASP A 182 3.17 9.74 -0.99
CA ASP A 182 2.95 10.32 0.34
C ASP A 182 1.48 10.72 0.55
N SER A 183 0.80 11.20 -0.50
CA SER A 183 -0.62 11.53 -0.45
C SER A 183 -1.49 10.28 -0.24
N VAL A 184 -1.12 9.15 -0.86
CA VAL A 184 -1.80 7.85 -0.64
C VAL A 184 -1.59 7.38 0.80
N ILE A 185 -0.36 7.46 1.33
CA ILE A 185 -0.04 7.10 2.73
C ILE A 185 -0.89 7.93 3.71
N GLU A 186 -0.91 9.23 3.52
CA GLU A 186 -1.71 10.14 4.37
C GLU A 186 -3.20 9.79 4.32
N ARG A 187 -3.75 9.59 3.11
CA ARG A 187 -5.15 9.24 2.92
C ARG A 187 -5.51 7.90 3.55
N MET A 188 -4.66 6.88 3.40
CA MET A 188 -4.83 5.58 4.04
C MET A 188 -4.82 5.71 5.57
N ASN A 189 -3.86 6.44 6.12
CA ASN A 189 -3.73 6.63 7.56
C ASN A 189 -4.91 7.38 8.19
N ASN A 190 -5.60 8.20 7.39
CA ASN A 190 -6.79 8.95 7.82
C ASN A 190 -8.09 8.14 7.69
N LEU A 191 -8.16 7.22 6.71
CA LEU A 191 -9.34 6.39 6.48
C LEU A 191 -9.37 5.15 7.39
N TYR A 192 -8.23 4.49 7.55
CA TYR A 192 -8.11 3.25 8.33
C TYR A 192 -7.60 3.55 9.74
N ILE A 193 -8.46 4.17 10.56
CA ILE A 193 -8.14 4.55 11.94
C ILE A 193 -8.27 3.34 12.87
N ASN A 194 -9.25 2.46 12.64
CA ASN A 194 -9.51 1.26 13.45
C ASN A 194 -8.64 0.09 13.02
N ILE A 195 -7.32 0.26 13.15
CA ILE A 195 -6.36 -0.80 12.80
C ILE A 195 -6.56 -2.04 13.64
N ASP A 196 -7.00 -1.89 14.88
CA ASP A 196 -7.25 -3.00 15.81
C ASP A 196 -8.32 -3.96 15.29
N GLU A 197 -9.40 -3.46 14.67
CA GLU A 197 -10.43 -4.30 14.04
C GLU A 197 -9.87 -5.09 12.86
N ILE A 198 -9.10 -4.43 12.00
CA ILE A 198 -8.46 -5.08 10.84
C ILE A 198 -7.42 -6.10 11.32
N THR A 199 -6.68 -5.79 12.39
CA THR A 199 -5.71 -6.71 12.98
C THR A 199 -6.38 -7.94 13.60
N GLN A 200 -7.56 -7.78 14.19
CA GLN A 200 -8.38 -8.92 14.67
C GLN A 200 -8.85 -9.81 13.51
N GLU A 201 -9.24 -9.22 12.38
CA GLU A 201 -9.55 -9.98 11.16
C GLU A 201 -8.34 -10.81 10.70
N ILE A 202 -7.14 -10.21 10.69
CA ILE A 202 -5.89 -10.90 10.37
C ILE A 202 -5.67 -12.11 11.29
N ILE A 203 -5.94 -11.96 12.59
CA ILE A 203 -5.76 -13.03 13.58
C ILE A 203 -6.78 -14.17 13.36
N SER A 204 -8.00 -13.85 12.94
CA SER A 204 -9.06 -14.82 12.76
C SER A 204 -8.97 -15.61 11.45
N GLU A 205 -8.27 -15.09 10.43
CA GLU A 205 -8.12 -15.72 9.11
C GLU A 205 -6.81 -16.55 8.97
N CYS A 206 -5.91 -16.48 9.95
CA CYS A 206 -4.66 -17.27 9.99
C CYS A 206 -4.79 -18.46 10.93
#